data_15ca33cca488b1ef6096eff464446127
#
_entry.id   15ca33cca488b1ef6096eff464446127
#
_cell.length_a   1.000
_cell.length_b   1.000
_cell.length_c   1.000
_cell.angle_alpha   90.00
_cell.angle_beta   90.00
_cell.angle_gamma   90.00
#
_symmetry.space_group_name_H-M   'P 1'
#
loop_
_entity.id
_entity.type
_entity.pdbx_description
1 polymer ?
#
loop_
_entity_poly.entity_id
_entity_poly.type
_entity_poly.pdbx_seq_one_letter_code
_entity_poly.pdbx_strand_id
1 'polypeptide(L)'
;TTLLKTELKYKWNIFNDIDEACIHEILVSICKDKYKYNNDLFELSVGIKEKFDNDYLKDHSLLANNSWEDFVKSLKYSNRFHTNHINLSLLERFCSFIVKTYYTNKIFYRCRISSDIEISIDEMGAPPVKFTVDGRANAQGIRCLYIADSIETSIYETRPRIHECVSVGKFKLLKDIKVVDLKKINQISPFI
;
A
#
# COMPACT_ATOMS: atom_id res chain seq x y z
N THR A 1 8.77 23.15 6.18
CA THR A 1 9.64 23.64 5.08
C THR A 1 11.09 23.26 5.37
N THR A 2 11.75 22.68 4.40
CA THR A 2 13.15 22.25 4.47
C THR A 2 13.88 22.70 3.19
N LEU A 3 15.21 22.64 3.16
CA LEU A 3 15.96 22.96 1.94
C LEU A 3 15.60 22.00 0.80
N LEU A 4 15.59 22.49 -0.43
CA LEU A 4 15.24 21.68 -1.62
C LEU A 4 16.09 20.40 -1.71
N LYS A 5 17.40 20.48 -1.47
CA LYS A 5 18.31 19.32 -1.46
C LYS A 5 17.91 18.26 -0.43
N THR A 6 17.47 18.69 0.76
CA THR A 6 17.03 17.81 1.85
C THR A 6 15.69 17.16 1.51
N GLU A 7 14.74 17.92 0.95
CA GLU A 7 13.46 17.38 0.46
C GLU A 7 13.69 16.30 -0.60
N LEU A 8 14.52 16.58 -1.61
CA LEU A 8 14.80 15.66 -2.69
C LEU A 8 15.47 14.37 -2.22
N LYS A 9 16.38 14.48 -1.24
CA LYS A 9 17.08 13.31 -0.70
C LYS A 9 16.15 12.43 0.17
N TYR A 10 15.54 13.01 1.20
CA TYR A 10 14.89 12.23 2.26
C TYR A 10 13.40 11.99 2.06
N LYS A 11 12.68 12.90 1.40
CA LYS A 11 11.25 12.70 1.17
C LYS A 11 10.95 12.13 -0.21
N TRP A 12 11.76 12.53 -1.20
CA TRP A 12 11.51 12.17 -2.58
C TRP A 12 12.41 11.03 -3.08
N ASN A 13 13.37 10.66 -2.25
CA ASN A 13 14.26 9.51 -2.47
C ASN A 13 15.00 9.54 -3.84
N ILE A 14 15.31 10.75 -4.34
CA ILE A 14 15.90 10.91 -5.68
C ILE A 14 17.42 10.75 -5.64
N PHE A 15 18.08 11.11 -4.54
CA PHE A 15 19.53 11.15 -4.39
C PHE A 15 20.00 10.37 -3.16
N ASN A 16 19.66 9.09 -3.06
CA ASN A 16 19.84 8.30 -1.83
C ASN A 16 21.28 8.19 -1.36
N ASP A 17 22.22 7.97 -2.29
CA ASP A 17 23.62 7.68 -1.98
C ASP A 17 24.55 8.89 -2.19
N ILE A 18 24.00 10.09 -2.37
CA ILE A 18 24.76 11.31 -2.64
C ILE A 18 24.68 12.24 -1.42
N ASP A 19 25.82 12.85 -1.08
CA ASP A 19 25.86 13.86 -0.02
C ASP A 19 25.05 15.12 -0.36
N GLU A 20 24.44 15.77 0.63
CA GLU A 20 23.60 16.97 0.41
C GLU A 20 24.35 18.14 -0.25
N ALA A 21 25.64 18.31 0.04
CA ALA A 21 26.44 19.32 -0.61
C ALA A 21 26.58 19.05 -2.12
N CYS A 22 26.85 17.81 -2.49
CA CYS A 22 26.91 17.38 -3.89
C CYS A 22 25.55 17.51 -4.60
N ILE A 23 24.44 17.22 -3.91
CA ILE A 23 23.09 17.41 -4.46
C ILE A 23 22.88 18.88 -4.82
N HIS A 24 23.26 19.80 -3.93
CA HIS A 24 23.15 21.22 -4.20
C HIS A 24 23.94 21.64 -5.44
N GLU A 25 25.20 21.23 -5.56
CA GLU A 25 26.04 21.54 -6.72
C GLU A 25 25.46 20.95 -8.03
N ILE A 26 24.93 19.73 -7.99
CA ILE A 26 24.27 19.10 -9.13
C ILE A 26 23.03 19.90 -9.54
N LEU A 27 22.18 20.28 -8.59
CA LEU A 27 20.98 21.09 -8.85
C LEU A 27 21.32 22.43 -9.47
N VAL A 28 22.29 23.15 -8.92
CA VAL A 28 22.75 24.43 -9.45
C VAL A 28 23.34 24.25 -10.86
N SER A 29 24.09 23.17 -11.10
CA SER A 29 24.67 22.88 -12.40
C SER A 29 23.62 22.55 -13.47
N ILE A 30 22.63 21.74 -13.14
CA ILE A 30 21.55 21.37 -14.07
C ILE A 30 20.59 22.53 -14.31
N CYS A 31 20.25 23.27 -13.25
CA CYS A 31 19.26 24.34 -13.29
C CYS A 31 19.88 25.73 -13.35
N LYS A 32 21.00 25.91 -14.02
CA LYS A 32 21.76 27.19 -14.07
C LYS A 32 20.89 28.40 -14.33
N ASP A 33 20.00 28.32 -15.31
CA ASP A 33 19.13 29.46 -15.68
C ASP A 33 18.13 29.77 -14.56
N LYS A 34 17.56 28.73 -13.94
CA LYS A 34 16.62 28.90 -12.82
C LYS A 34 17.32 29.43 -11.57
N TYR A 35 18.51 28.93 -11.26
CA TYR A 35 19.32 29.44 -10.16
C TYR A 35 19.67 30.92 -10.31
N LYS A 36 19.99 31.34 -11.53
CA LYS A 36 20.30 32.76 -11.84
C LYS A 36 19.10 33.69 -11.61
N TYR A 37 17.88 33.22 -11.87
CA TYR A 37 16.66 34.02 -11.73
C TYR A 37 16.03 33.91 -10.33
N ASN A 38 16.19 32.79 -9.64
CA ASN A 38 15.58 32.54 -8.35
C ASN A 38 16.47 31.61 -7.53
N ASN A 39 17.55 32.15 -6.96
CA ASN A 39 18.46 31.41 -6.10
C ASN A 39 17.79 31.01 -4.76
N ASP A 40 16.81 31.79 -4.32
CA ASP A 40 16.09 31.52 -3.06
C ASP A 40 15.46 30.13 -3.05
N LEU A 41 15.03 29.61 -4.20
CA LEU A 41 14.52 28.23 -4.34
C LEU A 41 15.56 27.19 -3.90
N PHE A 42 16.84 27.45 -4.05
CA PHE A 42 17.93 26.51 -3.77
C PHE A 42 18.56 26.72 -2.39
N GLU A 43 18.53 27.96 -1.89
CA GLU A 43 19.22 28.39 -0.67
C GLU A 43 18.29 28.51 0.53
N LEU A 44 17.00 28.76 0.32
CA LEU A 44 16.02 28.92 1.39
C LEU A 44 15.13 27.67 1.55
N SER A 45 14.43 27.63 2.67
CA SER A 45 13.45 26.57 2.91
C SER A 45 12.30 26.64 1.91
N VAL A 46 12.04 25.54 1.24
CA VAL A 46 11.00 25.42 0.22
C VAL A 46 9.76 24.67 0.74
N GLY A 47 8.64 24.93 0.11
CA GLY A 47 7.39 24.22 0.34
C GLY A 47 6.56 24.18 -0.93
N ILE A 48 5.79 23.14 -1.10
CA ILE A 48 4.84 23.02 -2.20
C ILE A 48 3.61 23.83 -1.82
N LYS A 49 3.29 24.87 -2.60
CA LYS A 49 2.18 25.80 -2.33
C LYS A 49 0.86 25.05 -2.12
N GLU A 50 0.62 24.06 -2.93
CA GLU A 50 -0.60 23.25 -2.93
C GLU A 50 -0.79 22.46 -1.62
N LYS A 51 0.29 22.16 -0.88
CA LYS A 51 0.22 21.52 0.44
C LYS A 51 -0.35 22.42 1.54
N PHE A 52 -0.40 23.72 1.28
CA PHE A 52 -0.94 24.73 2.20
C PHE A 52 -2.29 25.29 1.74
N ASP A 53 -2.77 24.85 0.57
CA ASP A 53 -4.06 25.23 0.03
C ASP A 53 -5.12 24.18 0.41
N ASN A 54 -5.98 24.54 1.38
CA ASN A 54 -7.00 23.64 1.90
C ASN A 54 -8.05 23.28 0.84
N ASP A 55 -8.35 24.17 -0.10
CA ASP A 55 -9.33 23.89 -1.16
C ASP A 55 -8.72 22.93 -2.19
N TYR A 56 -7.46 23.12 -2.53
CA TYR A 56 -6.72 22.17 -3.37
C TYR A 56 -6.65 20.79 -2.72
N LEU A 57 -6.34 20.71 -1.42
CA LEU A 57 -6.21 19.46 -0.70
C LEU A 57 -7.52 18.68 -0.57
N LYS A 58 -8.69 19.35 -0.55
CA LYS A 58 -9.98 18.64 -0.54
C LYS A 58 -10.14 17.68 -1.72
N ASP A 59 -9.74 18.14 -2.90
CA ASP A 59 -9.91 17.39 -4.14
C ASP A 59 -8.71 16.49 -4.48
N HIS A 60 -7.53 16.80 -3.93
CA HIS A 60 -6.26 16.18 -4.29
C HIS A 60 -5.57 15.41 -3.16
N SER A 61 -6.19 15.29 -1.99
CA SER A 61 -5.69 14.43 -0.93
C SER A 61 -6.52 13.15 -0.80
N LEU A 62 -5.84 12.04 -0.49
CA LEU A 62 -6.48 10.75 -0.31
C LEU A 62 -7.49 10.76 0.86
N LEU A 63 -7.19 11.49 1.91
CA LEU A 63 -8.01 11.59 3.13
C LEU A 63 -8.94 12.82 3.15
N ALA A 64 -9.20 13.47 2.01
CA ALA A 64 -10.12 14.59 1.90
C ALA A 64 -9.97 15.63 3.03
N ASN A 65 -8.75 16.07 3.32
CA ASN A 65 -8.37 17.02 4.38
C ASN A 65 -8.51 16.52 5.83
N ASN A 66 -8.76 15.24 6.03
CA ASN A 66 -8.77 14.67 7.38
C ASN A 66 -7.36 14.17 7.75
N SER A 67 -7.03 14.25 9.06
CA SER A 67 -5.86 13.57 9.56
C SER A 67 -6.08 12.04 9.57
N TRP A 68 -4.98 11.28 9.61
CA TRP A 68 -5.07 9.84 9.79
C TRP A 68 -5.78 9.46 11.10
N GLU A 69 -5.54 10.21 12.15
CA GLU A 69 -6.13 10.04 13.47
C GLU A 69 -7.65 10.26 13.43
N ASP A 70 -8.13 11.30 12.76
CA ASP A 70 -9.56 11.57 12.58
C ASP A 70 -10.23 10.48 11.76
N PHE A 71 -9.59 10.02 10.70
CA PHE A 71 -10.06 8.89 9.90
C PHE A 71 -10.21 7.63 10.74
N VAL A 72 -9.16 7.25 11.51
CA VAL A 72 -9.20 6.09 12.40
C VAL A 72 -10.29 6.22 13.47
N LYS A 73 -10.43 7.41 14.07
CA LYS A 73 -11.47 7.70 15.08
C LYS A 73 -12.86 7.55 14.50
N SER A 74 -13.09 8.07 13.30
CA SER A 74 -14.38 7.95 12.60
C SER A 74 -14.72 6.49 12.33
N LEU A 75 -13.78 5.69 11.82
CA LEU A 75 -13.98 4.25 11.57
C LEU A 75 -14.26 3.45 12.84
N LYS A 76 -13.63 3.81 13.97
CA LYS A 76 -13.79 3.09 15.24
C LYS A 76 -15.05 3.44 15.99
N TYR A 77 -15.45 4.72 16.00
CA TYR A 77 -16.41 5.24 16.96
C TYR A 77 -17.66 5.89 16.32
N SER A 78 -17.65 6.12 14.99
CA SER A 78 -18.79 6.73 14.31
C SER A 78 -19.41 5.78 13.29
N ASN A 79 -19.01 5.86 12.03
CA ASN A 79 -19.60 5.05 10.97
C ASN A 79 -18.53 4.42 10.10
N ARG A 80 -18.44 3.11 10.16
CA ARG A 80 -17.47 2.31 9.42
C ARG A 80 -17.79 2.18 7.93
N PHE A 81 -19.06 2.27 7.55
CA PHE A 81 -19.54 1.89 6.22
C PHE A 81 -19.85 3.08 5.30
N HIS A 82 -20.11 4.25 5.85
CA HIS A 82 -20.51 5.45 5.11
C HIS A 82 -19.55 6.61 5.41
N THR A 83 -18.29 6.43 5.13
CA THR A 83 -17.27 7.45 5.36
C THR A 83 -16.95 8.15 4.04
N ASN A 84 -17.10 9.48 4.02
CA ASN A 84 -16.62 10.33 2.92
C ASN A 84 -15.18 10.81 3.14
N HIS A 85 -14.44 10.11 4.00
CA HIS A 85 -13.08 10.49 4.36
C HIS A 85 -12.02 10.08 3.34
N ILE A 86 -12.39 9.24 2.37
CA ILE A 86 -11.46 8.77 1.34
C ILE A 86 -11.93 9.24 -0.03
N ASN A 87 -11.03 9.87 -0.76
CA ASN A 87 -11.23 10.16 -2.18
C ASN A 87 -11.00 8.87 -2.99
N LEU A 88 -12.10 8.17 -3.32
CA LEU A 88 -12.03 6.88 -4.01
C LEU A 88 -11.44 7.00 -5.41
N SER A 89 -11.72 8.07 -6.14
CA SER A 89 -11.18 8.28 -7.48
C SER A 89 -9.65 8.43 -7.45
N LEU A 90 -9.15 9.13 -6.45
CA LEU A 90 -7.71 9.27 -6.25
C LEU A 90 -7.08 7.94 -5.79
N LEU A 91 -7.77 7.18 -4.94
CA LEU A 91 -7.34 5.84 -4.53
C LEU A 91 -7.25 4.87 -5.72
N GLU A 92 -8.25 4.86 -6.59
CA GLU A 92 -8.26 4.04 -7.81
C GLU A 92 -7.11 4.41 -8.74
N ARG A 93 -6.90 5.71 -8.95
CA ARG A 93 -5.76 6.22 -9.73
C ARG A 93 -4.44 5.79 -9.12
N PHE A 94 -4.27 5.93 -7.82
CA PHE A 94 -3.08 5.47 -7.09
C PHE A 94 -2.87 3.96 -7.26
N CYS A 95 -3.90 3.16 -7.06
CA CYS A 95 -3.83 1.72 -7.24
C CYS A 95 -3.45 1.31 -8.67
N SER A 96 -3.80 2.10 -9.69
CA SER A 96 -3.46 1.81 -11.09
C SER A 96 -1.95 1.83 -11.36
N PHE A 97 -1.17 2.56 -10.59
CA PHE A 97 0.30 2.64 -10.73
C PHE A 97 1.04 1.45 -10.08
N ILE A 98 0.39 0.75 -9.17
CA ILE A 98 0.98 -0.38 -8.44
C ILE A 98 0.38 -1.72 -8.85
N VAL A 99 -0.06 -1.82 -10.08
CA VAL A 99 -0.61 -3.07 -10.62
C VAL A 99 0.52 -4.08 -10.90
N LYS A 100 0.25 -5.33 -10.54
CA LYS A 100 1.04 -6.51 -10.91
C LYS A 100 0.15 -7.51 -11.62
N THR A 101 0.65 -8.12 -12.69
CA THR A 101 -0.06 -9.19 -13.39
C THR A 101 0.48 -10.54 -12.93
N TYR A 102 -0.41 -11.43 -12.53
CA TYR A 102 -0.12 -12.84 -12.39
C TYR A 102 -0.71 -13.58 -13.59
N TYR A 103 0.13 -14.40 -14.21
CA TYR A 103 -0.24 -15.17 -15.39
C TYR A 103 -0.88 -16.49 -15.01
N THR A 104 -1.66 -17.01 -15.93
CA THR A 104 -2.28 -18.33 -15.83
C THR A 104 -1.25 -19.40 -15.45
N ASN A 105 -1.69 -20.45 -14.78
CA ASN A 105 -0.86 -21.52 -14.20
C ASN A 105 0.01 -21.11 -12.98
N LYS A 106 0.02 -19.84 -12.55
CA LYS A 106 0.64 -19.47 -11.27
C LYS A 106 -0.03 -20.26 -10.15
N ILE A 107 0.79 -20.78 -9.24
CA ILE A 107 0.35 -21.58 -8.11
C ILE A 107 0.45 -20.73 -6.85
N PHE A 108 -0.58 -20.84 -6.02
CA PHE A 108 -0.65 -20.28 -4.68
C PHE A 108 -0.98 -21.37 -3.68
N TYR A 109 -0.74 -21.08 -2.40
CA TYR A 109 -0.93 -22.03 -1.30
C TYR A 109 -1.81 -21.45 -0.21
N ARG A 110 -2.59 -22.33 0.42
CA ARG A 110 -3.33 -22.00 1.62
C ARG A 110 -3.19 -23.13 2.62
N CYS A 111 -2.88 -22.76 3.86
CA CYS A 111 -2.82 -23.70 4.97
C CYS A 111 -4.02 -23.50 5.90
N ARG A 112 -4.50 -24.59 6.48
CA ARG A 112 -5.50 -24.60 7.55
C ARG A 112 -5.10 -25.60 8.61
N ILE A 113 -5.26 -25.23 9.87
CA ILE A 113 -5.11 -26.16 10.97
C ILE A 113 -6.27 -27.15 10.89
N SER A 114 -5.95 -28.42 10.91
CA SER A 114 -6.91 -29.52 10.95
C SER A 114 -6.71 -30.31 12.26
N SER A 115 -7.79 -30.82 12.83
CA SER A 115 -7.69 -31.97 13.72
C SER A 115 -7.19 -33.16 12.88
N ASP A 116 -7.00 -34.31 13.43
CA ASP A 116 -6.41 -35.50 12.80
C ASP A 116 -7.01 -35.95 11.43
N ILE A 117 -7.93 -35.19 10.87
CA ILE A 117 -8.62 -35.47 9.61
C ILE A 117 -8.20 -34.46 8.54
N GLU A 118 -7.89 -34.96 7.35
CA GLU A 118 -7.60 -34.15 6.18
C GLU A 118 -8.80 -33.27 5.80
N ILE A 119 -8.54 -31.96 5.56
CA ILE A 119 -9.58 -31.02 5.11
C ILE A 119 -9.90 -31.27 3.64
N SER A 120 -11.17 -31.39 3.31
CA SER A 120 -11.61 -31.63 1.94
C SER A 120 -11.28 -30.45 1.01
N ILE A 121 -11.20 -30.71 -0.30
CA ILE A 121 -10.91 -29.68 -1.31
C ILE A 121 -11.93 -28.55 -1.26
N ASP A 122 -13.21 -28.87 -1.07
CA ASP A 122 -14.29 -27.88 -1.01
C ASP A 122 -14.17 -26.94 0.20
N GLU A 123 -13.63 -27.45 1.29
CA GLU A 123 -13.41 -26.66 2.51
C GLU A 123 -12.16 -25.80 2.46
N MET A 124 -11.24 -26.06 1.52
CA MET A 124 -10.05 -25.23 1.34
C MET A 124 -10.34 -23.86 0.68
N GLY A 125 -11.52 -23.67 0.11
CA GLY A 125 -11.96 -22.39 -0.47
C GLY A 125 -12.19 -21.29 0.55
N ALA A 126 -12.70 -20.12 0.12
CA ALA A 126 -13.11 -19.04 1.02
C ALA A 126 -14.20 -19.55 1.98
N PRO A 127 -14.13 -19.21 3.28
CA PRO A 127 -15.06 -19.72 4.27
C PRO A 127 -16.51 -19.36 3.91
N PRO A 128 -17.49 -20.20 4.26
CA PRO A 128 -18.91 -19.84 4.15
C PRO A 128 -19.22 -18.58 4.96
N VAL A 129 -20.19 -17.76 4.52
CA VAL A 129 -20.55 -16.47 5.14
C VAL A 129 -20.73 -16.57 6.65
N LYS A 130 -21.44 -17.60 7.13
CA LYS A 130 -21.72 -17.84 8.56
C LYS A 130 -20.48 -18.08 9.43
N PHE A 131 -19.36 -18.47 8.82
CA PHE A 131 -18.09 -18.73 9.51
C PHE A 131 -17.03 -17.65 9.20
N THR A 132 -17.41 -16.60 8.47
CA THR A 132 -16.50 -15.52 8.12
C THR A 132 -16.39 -14.56 9.30
N VAL A 133 -15.21 -14.50 9.89
CA VAL A 133 -14.85 -13.55 10.95
C VAL A 133 -14.09 -12.35 10.35
N ASP A 134 -13.98 -11.28 11.13
CA ASP A 134 -13.16 -10.13 10.76
C ASP A 134 -11.71 -10.53 10.50
N GLY A 135 -11.17 -10.07 9.38
CA GLY A 135 -9.78 -10.23 9.00
C GLY A 135 -9.11 -8.90 8.67
N ARG A 136 -7.84 -8.94 8.29
CA ARG A 136 -7.08 -7.73 7.91
C ARG A 136 -7.63 -7.04 6.66
N ALA A 137 -8.27 -7.78 5.76
CA ALA A 137 -8.78 -7.27 4.50
C ALA A 137 -10.29 -7.52 4.29
N ASN A 138 -11.01 -7.98 5.29
CA ASN A 138 -12.44 -8.22 5.21
C ASN A 138 -13.14 -7.93 6.53
N ALA A 139 -14.34 -7.41 6.46
CA ALA A 139 -15.26 -7.35 7.60
C ALA A 139 -16.00 -8.68 7.77
N GLN A 140 -16.62 -8.87 8.95
CA GLN A 140 -17.46 -10.03 9.23
C GLN A 140 -18.51 -10.24 8.13
N GLY A 141 -18.70 -11.46 7.68
CA GLY A 141 -19.63 -11.82 6.61
C GLY A 141 -19.12 -11.60 5.19
N ILE A 142 -18.03 -10.90 4.98
CA ILE A 142 -17.39 -10.72 3.67
C ILE A 142 -16.36 -11.84 3.44
N ARG A 143 -16.66 -12.71 2.47
CA ARG A 143 -15.81 -13.86 2.16
C ARG A 143 -14.54 -13.44 1.44
N CYS A 144 -13.38 -13.70 2.03
CA CYS A 144 -12.08 -13.53 1.40
C CYS A 144 -11.30 -14.84 1.38
N LEU A 145 -10.62 -15.10 0.26
CA LEU A 145 -9.69 -16.20 0.15
C LEU A 145 -8.27 -15.68 0.38
N TYR A 146 -7.65 -16.02 1.50
CA TYR A 146 -6.27 -15.70 1.80
C TYR A 146 -5.37 -16.81 1.27
N ILE A 147 -4.47 -16.48 0.38
CA ILE A 147 -3.51 -17.39 -0.25
C ILE A 147 -2.11 -16.76 -0.26
N ALA A 148 -1.08 -17.58 -0.30
CA ALA A 148 0.32 -17.16 -0.28
C ALA A 148 1.08 -17.69 -1.51
N ASP A 149 2.19 -17.04 -1.82
CA ASP A 149 3.09 -17.43 -2.93
C ASP A 149 3.89 -18.71 -2.61
N SER A 150 4.06 -19.06 -1.33
CA SER A 150 4.78 -20.25 -0.87
C SER A 150 4.04 -20.98 0.25
N ILE A 151 4.38 -22.25 0.45
CA ILE A 151 3.86 -23.10 1.55
C ILE A 151 4.33 -22.51 2.87
N GLU A 152 5.60 -22.15 2.98
CA GLU A 152 6.21 -21.60 4.20
C GLU A 152 5.48 -20.35 4.65
N THR A 153 5.24 -19.41 3.75
CA THR A 153 4.50 -18.17 4.06
C THR A 153 3.10 -18.50 4.55
N SER A 154 2.43 -19.47 3.90
CA SER A 154 1.08 -19.89 4.30
C SER A 154 1.03 -20.53 5.68
N ILE A 155 2.05 -21.30 6.04
CA ILE A 155 2.19 -21.90 7.38
C ILE A 155 2.45 -20.80 8.43
N TYR A 156 3.37 -19.86 8.14
CA TYR A 156 3.65 -18.73 9.06
C TYR A 156 2.41 -17.87 9.32
N GLU A 157 1.58 -17.64 8.31
CA GLU A 157 0.31 -16.89 8.46
C GLU A 157 -0.72 -17.66 9.29
N THR A 158 -0.75 -18.98 9.19
CA THR A 158 -1.68 -19.84 9.93
C THR A 158 -1.27 -20.00 11.40
N ARG A 159 0.04 -19.91 11.71
CA ARG A 159 0.64 -20.01 13.06
C ARG A 159 0.21 -21.27 13.81
N PRO A 160 0.40 -22.47 13.25
CA PRO A 160 0.06 -23.70 13.93
C PRO A 160 0.94 -23.86 15.20
N ARG A 161 0.36 -24.45 16.23
CA ARG A 161 1.10 -24.85 17.44
C ARG A 161 1.88 -26.13 17.17
N ILE A 162 2.85 -26.41 18.03
CA ILE A 162 3.55 -27.70 18.04
C ILE A 162 2.50 -28.81 18.20
N HIS A 163 2.59 -29.87 17.40
CA HIS A 163 1.67 -31.00 17.31
C HIS A 163 0.31 -30.73 16.64
N GLU A 164 0.05 -29.56 16.10
CA GLU A 164 -1.12 -29.35 15.25
C GLU A 164 -0.85 -29.81 13.81
N CYS A 165 -1.81 -30.52 13.24
CA CYS A 165 -1.77 -30.92 11.84
C CYS A 165 -2.20 -29.76 10.94
N VAL A 166 -1.52 -29.60 9.81
CA VAL A 166 -1.81 -28.55 8.84
C VAL A 166 -2.11 -29.16 7.48
N SER A 167 -3.32 -28.92 6.98
CA SER A 167 -3.68 -29.26 5.61
C SER A 167 -3.25 -28.16 4.66
N VAL A 168 -2.57 -28.52 3.57
CA VAL A 168 -2.05 -27.57 2.57
C VAL A 168 -2.82 -27.71 1.27
N GLY A 169 -3.59 -26.67 0.91
CA GLY A 169 -4.28 -26.56 -0.38
C GLY A 169 -3.42 -25.85 -1.42
N LYS A 170 -3.42 -26.39 -2.63
CA LYS A 170 -2.76 -25.82 -3.79
C LYS A 170 -3.80 -25.22 -4.75
N PHE A 171 -3.64 -23.94 -5.08
CA PHE A 171 -4.54 -23.20 -5.97
C PHE A 171 -3.82 -22.80 -7.23
N LYS A 172 -4.35 -23.24 -8.37
CA LYS A 172 -3.83 -22.90 -9.68
C LYS A 172 -4.67 -21.78 -10.32
N LEU A 173 -4.01 -20.74 -10.78
CA LEU A 173 -4.67 -19.65 -11.49
C LEU A 173 -5.13 -20.11 -12.87
N LEU A 174 -6.43 -19.97 -13.15
CA LEU A 174 -7.06 -20.43 -14.40
C LEU A 174 -7.00 -19.40 -15.53
N LYS A 175 -6.81 -18.12 -15.19
CA LYS A 175 -6.67 -17.01 -16.14
C LYS A 175 -5.77 -15.94 -15.57
N ASP A 176 -5.24 -15.06 -16.42
CA ASP A 176 -4.45 -13.91 -16.00
C ASP A 176 -5.30 -12.99 -15.13
N ILE A 177 -4.70 -12.49 -14.06
CA ILE A 177 -5.33 -11.51 -13.18
C ILE A 177 -4.39 -10.32 -12.94
N LYS A 178 -4.98 -9.13 -12.82
CA LYS A 178 -4.30 -7.93 -12.35
C LYS A 178 -4.64 -7.71 -10.88
N VAL A 179 -3.64 -7.47 -10.08
CA VAL A 179 -3.77 -7.23 -8.63
C VAL A 179 -3.04 -5.95 -8.24
N VAL A 180 -3.48 -5.32 -7.16
CA VAL A 180 -2.78 -4.19 -6.55
C VAL A 180 -1.63 -4.74 -5.72
N ASP A 181 -0.38 -4.38 -6.05
CA ASP A 181 0.82 -4.81 -5.34
C ASP A 181 1.24 -3.79 -4.29
N LEU A 182 0.73 -3.94 -3.09
CA LEU A 182 1.01 -3.02 -1.98
C LEU A 182 2.50 -2.96 -1.59
N LYS A 183 3.34 -3.94 -2.01
CA LYS A 183 4.79 -3.88 -1.78
C LYS A 183 5.45 -2.74 -2.56
N LYS A 184 4.82 -2.28 -3.63
CA LYS A 184 5.32 -1.17 -4.45
C LYS A 184 5.02 0.22 -3.88
N ILE A 185 4.24 0.33 -2.81
CA ILE A 185 3.86 1.63 -2.23
C ILE A 185 5.08 2.50 -1.94
N ASN A 186 6.14 1.92 -1.36
CA ASN A 186 7.36 2.66 -1.04
C ASN A 186 8.22 3.04 -2.27
N GLN A 187 7.84 2.54 -3.45
CA GLN A 187 8.54 2.81 -4.71
C GLN A 187 7.86 3.90 -5.53
N ILE A 188 6.66 4.32 -5.10
CA ILE A 188 5.92 5.36 -5.80
C ILE A 188 6.52 6.70 -5.44
N SER A 189 6.91 7.43 -6.50
CA SER A 189 7.33 8.82 -6.34
C SER A 189 6.14 9.68 -5.90
N PRO A 190 6.32 10.61 -4.96
CA PRO A 190 5.29 11.57 -4.58
C PRO A 190 4.87 12.53 -5.72
N PHE A 191 5.46 12.41 -6.90
CA PHE A 191 5.11 13.17 -8.12
C PHE A 191 4.11 12.46 -9.05
N ILE A 192 3.63 11.28 -8.69
CA ILE A 192 2.64 10.55 -9.48
C ILE A 192 1.23 10.89 -9.02
#